data_493c2d707735161bb1b233a78d1394b7
#
_entry.id   493c2d707735161bb1b233a78d1394b7
#
_cell.length_a   1.000
_cell.length_b   1.000
_cell.length_c   1.000
_cell.angle_alpha   90.00
_cell.angle_beta   90.00
_cell.angle_gamma   90.00
#
_symmetry.space_group_name_H-M   'P 1'
#
loop_
_entity.id
_entity.type
_entity.pdbx_description
1 polymer ?
#
loop_
_entity_poly.entity_id
_entity_poly.type
_entity_poly.pdbx_seq_one_letter_code
_entity_poly.pdbx_strand_id
1 'polypeptide(L)'
;MTLDKTVSRLTTTIENMEMRSAKLMNGRVFAGARALYRAAGVDGKDFGKPIIAIANSFDEFLPGHVHLNKVGRLISEAIKEAGGIPREFNTMAVDDGIAMGHTGML
;
A
#
# COMPACT_ATOMS: atom_id res chain seq x y z
N MET A 1 17.03 26.66 -11.73
CA MET A 1 16.33 25.41 -12.11
C MET A 1 14.87 25.58 -11.73
N THR A 2 13.97 25.48 -12.69
CA THR A 2 12.53 25.60 -12.41
C THR A 2 12.00 24.32 -11.77
N LEU A 3 10.94 24.44 -10.96
CA LEU A 3 10.27 23.31 -10.30
C LEU A 3 9.87 22.22 -11.32
N ASP A 4 9.42 22.61 -12.52
CA ASP A 4 9.02 21.69 -13.59
C ASP A 4 10.16 20.81 -14.09
N LYS A 5 11.38 21.34 -14.22
CA LYS A 5 12.55 20.54 -14.60
C LYS A 5 12.94 19.55 -13.51
N THR A 6 12.79 19.93 -12.25
CA THR A 6 13.06 19.04 -11.11
C THR A 6 12.05 17.91 -11.07
N VAL A 7 10.76 18.20 -11.20
CA VAL A 7 9.67 17.23 -11.25
C VAL A 7 9.84 16.29 -12.45
N SER A 8 10.15 16.82 -13.64
CA SER A 8 10.40 16.01 -14.84
C SER A 8 11.57 15.05 -14.66
N ARG A 9 12.68 15.49 -14.05
CA ARG A 9 13.82 14.63 -13.74
C ARG A 9 13.49 13.53 -12.75
N LEU A 10 12.74 13.87 -11.68
CA LEU A 10 12.30 12.89 -10.69
C LEU A 10 11.37 11.85 -11.33
N THR A 11 10.43 12.29 -12.16
CA THR A 11 9.52 11.39 -12.90
C THR A 11 10.31 10.44 -13.79
N THR A 12 11.26 10.95 -14.59
CA THR A 12 12.12 10.13 -15.46
C THR A 12 12.96 9.14 -14.65
N THR A 13 13.46 9.55 -13.47
CA THR A 13 14.23 8.68 -12.58
C THR A 13 13.35 7.55 -12.04
N ILE A 14 12.12 7.85 -11.65
CA ILE A 14 11.17 6.84 -11.14
C ILE A 14 10.79 5.86 -12.26
N GLU A 15 10.53 6.34 -13.47
CA GLU A 15 10.20 5.51 -14.64
C GLU A 15 11.33 4.53 -15.01
N ASN A 16 12.58 4.91 -14.78
CA ASN A 16 13.76 4.09 -15.04
C ASN A 16 14.19 3.19 -13.87
N MET A 17 13.54 3.32 -12.71
CA MET A 17 13.83 2.46 -11.56
C MET A 17 13.17 1.09 -11.72
N GLU A 18 13.98 0.04 -11.67
CA GLU A 18 13.44 -1.31 -11.59
C GLU A 18 12.83 -1.54 -10.20
N MET A 19 11.50 -1.55 -10.15
CA MET A 19 10.77 -1.80 -8.91
C MET A 19 10.93 -3.25 -8.45
N ARG A 20 11.02 -3.49 -7.15
CA ARG A 20 11.11 -4.85 -6.58
C ARG A 20 9.96 -5.74 -7.01
N SER A 21 8.77 -5.17 -7.17
CA SER A 21 7.56 -5.87 -7.62
C SER A 21 7.55 -6.15 -9.14
N ALA A 22 8.46 -5.56 -9.93
CA ALA A 22 8.46 -5.72 -11.39
C ALA A 22 8.56 -7.18 -11.83
N LYS A 23 9.30 -8.00 -11.11
CA LYS A 23 9.45 -9.44 -11.42
C LYS A 23 8.11 -10.18 -11.36
N LEU A 24 7.25 -9.83 -10.40
CA LEU A 24 5.93 -10.46 -10.23
C LEU A 24 4.94 -10.04 -11.31
N MET A 25 5.20 -8.90 -11.95
CA MET A 25 4.30 -8.30 -12.94
C MET A 25 4.58 -8.77 -14.37
N ASN A 26 5.70 -9.44 -14.61
CA ASN A 26 6.15 -9.81 -15.94
C ASN A 26 6.57 -11.27 -16.02
N GLY A 27 6.62 -11.77 -17.27
CA GLY A 27 7.14 -13.07 -17.57
C GLY A 27 6.19 -14.24 -17.27
N ARG A 28 6.47 -15.38 -17.89
CA ARG A 28 5.64 -16.59 -17.80
C ARG A 28 5.72 -17.25 -16.41
N VAL A 29 6.90 -17.18 -15.78
CA VAL A 29 7.15 -17.83 -14.47
C VAL A 29 6.21 -17.32 -13.40
N PHE A 30 5.86 -16.02 -13.42
CA PHE A 30 4.98 -15.39 -12.45
C PHE A 30 3.52 -15.25 -12.91
N ALA A 31 3.10 -16.01 -13.92
CA ALA A 31 1.71 -15.99 -14.39
C ALA A 31 0.73 -16.37 -13.26
N GLY A 32 1.08 -17.33 -12.41
CA GLY A 32 0.29 -17.72 -11.25
C GLY A 32 0.13 -16.59 -10.23
N ALA A 33 1.20 -15.85 -9.93
CA ALA A 33 1.15 -14.69 -9.05
C ALA A 33 0.20 -13.62 -9.60
N ARG A 34 0.29 -13.31 -10.90
CA ARG A 34 -0.62 -12.35 -11.54
C ARG A 34 -2.07 -12.80 -11.50
N ALA A 35 -2.34 -14.10 -11.65
CA ALA A 35 -3.68 -14.63 -11.53
C ALA A 35 -4.27 -14.39 -10.13
N LEU A 36 -3.48 -14.59 -9.08
CA LEU A 36 -3.87 -14.31 -7.70
C LEU A 36 -4.09 -12.81 -7.46
N TYR A 37 -3.22 -11.95 -7.98
CA TYR A 37 -3.44 -10.50 -7.90
C TYR A 37 -4.73 -10.07 -8.60
N ARG A 38 -5.05 -10.66 -9.76
CA ARG A 38 -6.32 -10.41 -10.45
C ARG A 38 -7.52 -10.86 -9.62
N ALA A 39 -7.44 -12.03 -9.03
CA ALA A 39 -8.48 -12.53 -8.13
C ALA A 39 -8.68 -11.62 -6.91
N ALA A 40 -7.61 -10.97 -6.45
CA ALA A 40 -7.63 -9.96 -5.38
C ALA A 40 -8.03 -8.56 -5.87
N GLY A 41 -8.42 -8.38 -7.13
CA GLY A 41 -8.96 -7.14 -7.65
C GLY A 41 -7.95 -6.21 -8.35
N VAL A 42 -6.75 -6.67 -8.67
CA VAL A 42 -5.83 -5.88 -9.51
C VAL A 42 -6.25 -6.00 -10.97
N ASP A 43 -6.54 -4.88 -11.60
CA ASP A 43 -6.88 -4.84 -13.02
C ASP A 43 -5.63 -5.16 -13.86
N GLY A 44 -5.84 -5.88 -14.97
CA GLY A 44 -4.75 -6.22 -15.88
C GLY A 44 -4.00 -5.03 -16.46
N LYS A 45 -4.69 -3.90 -16.64
CA LYS A 45 -4.08 -2.63 -17.11
C LYS A 45 -3.11 -2.02 -16.11
N ASP A 46 -3.20 -2.38 -14.83
CA ASP A 46 -2.37 -1.83 -13.77
C ASP A 46 -1.08 -2.64 -13.57
N PHE A 47 -0.95 -3.79 -14.17
CA PHE A 47 0.31 -4.55 -14.13
C PHE A 47 1.45 -3.74 -14.73
N GLY A 48 2.54 -3.66 -13.99
CA GLY A 48 3.69 -2.81 -14.32
C GLY A 48 3.80 -1.54 -13.47
N LYS A 49 2.72 -1.14 -12.80
CA LYS A 49 2.76 -0.05 -11.82
C LYS A 49 3.35 -0.53 -10.48
N PRO A 50 3.99 0.35 -9.70
CA PRO A 50 4.50 -0.03 -8.39
C PRO A 50 3.38 -0.44 -7.44
N ILE A 51 3.58 -1.52 -6.69
CA ILE A 51 2.69 -1.92 -5.61
C ILE A 51 3.12 -1.20 -4.34
N ILE A 52 2.20 -0.45 -3.74
CA ILE A 52 2.41 0.29 -2.50
C ILE A 52 1.59 -0.36 -1.39
N ALA A 53 2.28 -0.92 -0.42
CA ALA A 53 1.63 -1.51 0.74
C ALA A 53 1.18 -0.44 1.72
N ILE A 54 -0.04 -0.56 2.23
CA ILE A 54 -0.60 0.27 3.29
C ILE A 54 -0.73 -0.62 4.52
N ALA A 55 0.16 -0.44 5.47
CA ALA A 55 0.07 -1.09 6.78
C ALA A 55 -0.85 -0.26 7.67
N ASN A 56 -2.00 -0.81 8.02
CA ASN A 56 -3.04 -0.09 8.76
C ASN A 56 -3.36 -0.79 10.08
N SER A 57 -3.24 -0.07 11.18
CA SER A 57 -3.58 -0.56 12.50
C SER A 57 -5.05 -0.30 12.89
N PHE A 58 -5.95 -0.29 11.90
CA PHE A 58 -7.38 -0.19 12.15
C PHE A 58 -7.88 -1.35 13.02
N ASP A 59 -8.67 -1.03 14.02
CA ASP A 59 -9.56 -1.95 14.71
C ASP A 59 -10.81 -1.23 15.21
N GLU A 60 -11.80 -1.99 15.65
CA GLU A 60 -13.07 -1.45 16.14
C GLU A 60 -13.08 -1.23 17.66
N PHE A 61 -12.05 -1.69 18.38
CA PHE A 61 -11.98 -1.63 19.85
C PHE A 61 -11.44 -0.31 20.37
N LEU A 62 -10.56 0.35 19.64
CA LEU A 62 -9.77 1.48 20.12
C LEU A 62 -10.26 2.79 19.54
N PRO A 63 -10.63 3.79 20.37
CA PRO A 63 -11.11 5.09 19.88
C PRO A 63 -10.13 5.80 18.95
N GLY A 64 -8.83 5.62 19.18
CA GLY A 64 -7.78 6.20 18.35
C GLY A 64 -7.55 5.48 17.01
N HIS A 65 -8.15 4.31 16.79
CA HIS A 65 -7.94 3.46 15.62
C HIS A 65 -9.19 3.26 14.76
N VAL A 66 -10.39 3.51 15.27
CA VAL A 66 -11.65 3.24 14.56
C VAL A 66 -11.82 4.05 13.27
N HIS A 67 -11.18 5.19 13.15
CA HIS A 67 -11.24 6.02 11.95
C HIS A 67 -10.19 5.65 10.88
N LEU A 68 -9.23 4.78 11.22
CA LEU A 68 -8.13 4.43 10.31
C LEU A 68 -8.61 3.66 9.08
N ASN A 69 -9.77 3.03 9.10
CA ASN A 69 -10.37 2.44 7.91
C ASN A 69 -10.70 3.50 6.85
N LYS A 70 -11.18 4.68 7.26
CA LYS A 70 -11.44 5.81 6.37
C LYS A 70 -10.16 6.43 5.85
N VAL A 71 -9.18 6.62 6.74
CA VAL A 71 -7.85 7.13 6.37
C VAL A 71 -7.17 6.21 5.37
N GLY A 72 -7.22 4.90 5.59
CA GLY A 72 -6.67 3.90 4.66
C GLY A 72 -7.28 4.01 3.26
N ARG A 73 -8.59 4.24 3.16
CA ARG A 73 -9.26 4.44 1.86
C ARG A 73 -8.80 5.72 1.17
N LEU A 74 -8.65 6.82 1.90
CA LEU A 74 -8.13 8.07 1.35
C LEU A 74 -6.70 7.91 0.82
N ILE A 75 -5.86 7.23 1.56
CA ILE A 75 -4.49 6.92 1.14
C ILE A 75 -4.49 6.03 -0.10
N SER A 76 -5.37 5.02 -0.14
CA SER A 76 -5.53 4.14 -1.29
C SER A 76 -5.88 4.91 -2.56
N GLU A 77 -6.85 5.83 -2.48
CA GLU A 77 -7.22 6.68 -3.62
C GLU A 77 -6.07 7.59 -4.07
N ALA A 78 -5.35 8.20 -3.12
CA ALA A 78 -4.20 9.04 -3.42
C ALA A 78 -3.08 8.25 -4.13
N ILE A 79 -2.82 7.01 -3.73
CA ILE A 79 -1.84 6.13 -4.38
C ILE A 79 -2.27 5.79 -5.80
N LYS A 80 -3.56 5.50 -6.03
CA LYS A 80 -4.09 5.25 -7.37
C LYS A 80 -3.92 6.48 -8.27
N GLU A 81 -4.26 7.65 -7.78
CA GLU A 81 -4.09 8.91 -8.52
C GLU A 81 -2.63 9.19 -8.86
N ALA A 82 -1.71 8.81 -7.98
CA ALA A 82 -0.28 8.95 -8.20
C ALA A 82 0.30 7.87 -9.15
N GLY A 83 -0.50 6.91 -9.60
CA GLY A 83 -0.09 5.88 -10.55
C GLY A 83 0.46 4.60 -9.89
N GLY A 84 0.17 4.36 -8.62
CA GLY A 84 0.52 3.12 -7.92
C GLY A 84 -0.65 2.15 -7.79
N ILE A 85 -0.35 0.94 -7.33
CA ILE A 85 -1.33 -0.08 -6.96
C ILE A 85 -1.36 -0.16 -5.43
N PRO A 86 -2.37 0.42 -4.75
CA PRO A 86 -2.46 0.31 -3.31
C PRO A 86 -2.91 -1.09 -2.90
N ARG A 87 -2.26 -1.63 -1.87
CA ARG A 87 -2.68 -2.88 -1.21
C ARG A 87 -2.61 -2.69 0.29
N GLU A 88 -3.74 -2.80 0.94
CA GLU A 88 -3.88 -2.59 2.38
C GLU A 88 -3.88 -3.92 3.11
N PHE A 89 -3.22 -3.94 4.26
CA PHE A 89 -3.30 -5.03 5.21
C PHE A 89 -3.35 -4.48 6.63
N ASN A 90 -3.99 -5.23 7.52
CA ASN A 90 -4.11 -4.82 8.91
C ASN A 90 -2.93 -5.31 9.74
N THR A 91 -2.43 -4.42 10.58
CA THR A 91 -1.44 -4.73 11.60
C THR A 91 -2.11 -4.85 12.96
N MET A 92 -1.35 -5.32 13.95
CA MET A 92 -1.78 -5.34 15.33
C MET A 92 -1.97 -3.91 15.84
N ALA A 93 -3.04 -3.69 16.62
CA ALA A 93 -3.29 -2.45 17.32
C ALA A 93 -3.36 -2.74 18.82
N VAL A 94 -2.42 -2.19 19.57
CA VAL A 94 -2.36 -2.29 21.03
C VAL A 94 -2.58 -0.91 21.62
N ASP A 95 -3.40 -0.83 22.66
CA ASP A 95 -3.73 0.42 23.35
C ASP A 95 -3.54 0.25 24.86
N ASP A 96 -2.66 1.08 25.42
CA ASP A 96 -2.38 1.11 26.85
C ASP A 96 -3.65 1.36 27.69
N GLY A 97 -4.52 2.24 27.22
CA GLY A 97 -5.72 2.63 27.94
C GLY A 97 -6.68 1.47 28.18
N ILE A 98 -6.82 0.55 27.24
CA ILE A 98 -7.65 -0.66 27.37
C ILE A 98 -6.91 -1.79 28.08
N ALA A 99 -5.62 -1.95 27.81
CA ALA A 99 -4.81 -3.06 28.34
C ALA A 99 -4.22 -2.75 29.73
N MET A 100 -4.32 -1.50 30.20
CA MET A 100 -3.74 -1.06 31.47
C MET A 100 -4.21 -1.91 32.64
N GLY A 101 -3.28 -2.43 33.43
CA GLY A 101 -3.55 -3.29 34.56
C GLY A 101 -3.81 -4.77 34.23
N HIS A 102 -3.85 -5.13 32.96
CA HIS A 102 -3.95 -6.52 32.54
C HIS A 102 -2.62 -7.27 32.69
N THR A 103 -2.66 -8.51 33.16
CA THR A 103 -1.46 -9.34 33.37
C THR A 103 -0.64 -9.55 32.10
N GLY A 104 -1.27 -9.52 30.93
CA GLY A 104 -0.60 -9.60 29.63
C GLY A 104 0.24 -8.39 29.24
N MET A 105 0.21 -7.31 30.05
CA MET A 105 1.04 -6.12 29.88
C MET A 105 2.38 -6.18 30.63
N LEU A 106 2.64 -7.23 31.39
CA LEU A 106 3.86 -7.41 32.21
C LEU A 106 5.02 -8.01 31.39
#